data_5c598dbeb9c8267f5660899c740303ca
#
_entry.id   5c598dbeb9c8267f5660899c740303ca
#
_cell.length_a   1.000
_cell.length_b   1.000
_cell.length_c   1.000
_cell.angle_alpha   90.00
_cell.angle_beta   90.00
_cell.angle_gamma   90.00
#
_symmetry.space_group_name_H-M   'P 1'
#
loop_
_entity.id
_entity.type
_entity.pdbx_description
1 polymer ?
#
loop_
_entity_poly.entity_id
_entity_poly.type
_entity_poly.pdbx_seq_one_letter_code
_entity_poly.pdbx_strand_id
1 'polypeptide(L)'
;GDLPRNQEGVALIGDPRNDLHAFMNQMQVRFIRAHNLLVDRLREDVVPEAELFDEARRALTWHYQWLIVNEFLPTLVGQALVDELLASGARYYRPDGGPFIPLEFADAAYRYGHSQIRQLYQLQDGGPLYSVFPDLIGFGPIGDRRVDWALLFDVRGRPPAQRAKPMDGVLPRSLIELPQAITGAVDDVAYRSLAARDLERGQGTGLPSGEAVARLVGAEPLTEAEVDLRAHGWEGETPLWLYVLREASVRHEGDRLGEVGGRIVGEVLHGVIARDPESYLALEPDWTPTLPSRGPDFRLSDLLVPAV
;
A
#
# COMPACT_ATOMS: atom_id res chain seq x y z
N GLY A 1 -21.56 4.59 -4.75
CA GLY A 1 -22.07 4.19 -3.44
C GLY A 1 -21.20 4.71 -2.32
N ASP A 2 -21.65 4.54 -1.11
CA ASP A 2 -20.93 4.87 0.12
C ASP A 2 -20.90 3.62 1.01
N LEU A 3 -20.12 3.64 2.08
CA LEU A 3 -20.12 2.62 3.12
C LEU A 3 -21.49 2.52 3.80
N PRO A 4 -21.88 1.36 4.33
CA PRO A 4 -23.06 1.27 5.20
C PRO A 4 -22.83 2.11 6.45
N ARG A 5 -23.86 2.89 6.85
CA ARG A 5 -23.77 3.82 7.98
C ARG A 5 -24.97 3.66 8.92
N ASN A 6 -24.74 4.00 10.19
CA ASN A 6 -25.80 4.16 11.16
C ASN A 6 -26.51 5.53 10.99
N GLN A 7 -27.48 5.81 11.86
CA GLN A 7 -28.26 7.06 11.80
C GLN A 7 -27.42 8.32 12.07
N GLU A 8 -26.34 8.20 12.81
CA GLU A 8 -25.38 9.28 13.09
C GLU A 8 -24.36 9.48 11.98
N GLY A 9 -24.43 8.70 10.88
CA GLY A 9 -23.53 8.79 9.76
C GLY A 9 -22.18 8.06 9.95
N VAL A 10 -22.02 7.30 11.03
CA VAL A 10 -20.80 6.52 11.30
C VAL A 10 -20.79 5.27 10.43
N ALA A 11 -19.66 4.98 9.77
CA ALA A 11 -19.52 3.81 8.94
C ALA A 11 -19.55 2.50 9.77
N LEU A 12 -20.31 1.51 9.29
CA LEU A 12 -20.43 0.18 9.89
C LEU A 12 -19.38 -0.75 9.26
N ILE A 13 -18.14 -0.60 9.67
CA ILE A 13 -16.96 -1.32 9.17
C ILE A 13 -16.05 -1.72 10.34
N GLY A 14 -15.20 -2.73 10.12
CA GLY A 14 -14.31 -3.25 11.17
C GLY A 14 -13.16 -2.31 11.55
N ASP A 15 -12.72 -1.44 10.65
CA ASP A 15 -11.64 -0.49 10.90
C ASP A 15 -12.05 0.93 10.49
N PRO A 16 -12.20 1.86 11.42
CA PRO A 16 -12.62 3.25 11.13
C PRO A 16 -11.63 3.99 10.21
N ARG A 17 -10.38 3.57 10.12
CA ARG A 17 -9.39 4.18 9.21
C ARG A 17 -9.81 4.03 7.74
N ASN A 18 -10.62 3.03 7.41
CA ASN A 18 -11.17 2.86 6.06
C ASN A 18 -12.26 3.89 5.71
N ASP A 19 -12.72 4.70 6.65
CA ASP A 19 -13.62 5.85 6.39
C ASP A 19 -12.91 7.21 6.47
N LEU A 20 -11.65 7.24 6.87
CA LEU A 20 -10.93 8.50 7.10
C LEU A 20 -10.58 9.25 5.80
N HIS A 21 -10.36 8.55 4.70
CA HIS A 21 -9.92 9.12 3.43
C HIS A 21 -10.80 8.63 2.28
N ALA A 22 -11.15 9.52 1.34
CA ALA A 22 -12.05 9.22 0.24
C ALA A 22 -11.65 7.98 -0.58
N PHE A 23 -10.36 7.80 -0.88
CA PHE A 23 -9.88 6.61 -1.59
C PHE A 23 -10.07 5.33 -0.77
N MET A 24 -9.77 5.36 0.53
CA MET A 24 -9.94 4.18 1.39
C MET A 24 -11.41 3.80 1.55
N ASN A 25 -12.28 4.81 1.78
CA ASN A 25 -13.72 4.61 1.81
C ASN A 25 -14.23 3.93 0.53
N GLN A 26 -13.88 4.47 -0.64
CA GLN A 26 -14.36 3.96 -1.91
C GLN A 26 -13.74 2.60 -2.28
N MET A 27 -12.51 2.31 -1.86
CA MET A 27 -11.89 1.00 -2.00
C MET A 27 -12.63 -0.04 -1.14
N GLN A 28 -12.92 0.28 0.11
CA GLN A 28 -13.70 -0.60 1.01
C GLN A 28 -15.08 -0.94 0.42
N VAL A 29 -15.76 0.05 -0.18
CA VAL A 29 -17.02 -0.19 -0.90
C VAL A 29 -16.86 -1.21 -2.03
N ARG A 30 -15.74 -1.18 -2.76
CA ARG A 30 -15.48 -2.15 -3.84
C ARG A 30 -15.26 -3.55 -3.30
N PHE A 31 -14.51 -3.70 -2.22
CA PHE A 31 -14.33 -4.99 -1.56
C PHE A 31 -15.65 -5.57 -1.04
N ILE A 32 -16.51 -4.75 -0.41
CA ILE A 32 -17.84 -5.19 0.02
C ILE A 32 -18.68 -5.69 -1.18
N ARG A 33 -18.64 -5.00 -2.31
CA ARG A 33 -19.35 -5.40 -3.52
C ARG A 33 -18.80 -6.68 -4.13
N ALA A 34 -17.47 -6.85 -4.13
CA ALA A 34 -16.84 -8.08 -4.61
C ALA A 34 -17.23 -9.26 -3.73
N HIS A 35 -17.28 -9.08 -2.40
CA HIS A 35 -17.80 -10.10 -1.48
C HIS A 35 -19.23 -10.50 -1.84
N ASN A 36 -20.13 -9.53 -2.03
CA ASN A 36 -21.52 -9.81 -2.38
C ASN A 36 -21.64 -10.56 -3.72
N LEU A 37 -20.82 -10.18 -4.72
CA LEU A 37 -20.77 -10.90 -6.01
C LEU A 37 -20.32 -12.35 -5.82
N LEU A 38 -19.36 -12.61 -4.94
CA LEU A 38 -18.94 -13.97 -4.61
C LEU A 38 -20.04 -14.76 -3.91
N VAL A 39 -20.77 -14.13 -2.98
CA VAL A 39 -21.96 -14.75 -2.34
C VAL A 39 -22.99 -15.16 -3.38
N ASP A 40 -23.31 -14.28 -4.32
CA ASP A 40 -24.31 -14.59 -5.37
C ASP A 40 -23.87 -15.77 -6.24
N ARG A 41 -22.60 -15.83 -6.64
CA ARG A 41 -22.03 -16.95 -7.41
C ARG A 41 -22.03 -18.27 -6.64
N LEU A 42 -21.57 -18.25 -5.39
CA LEU A 42 -21.56 -19.44 -4.54
C LEU A 42 -22.97 -19.98 -4.31
N ARG A 43 -23.98 -19.11 -4.28
CA ARG A 43 -25.38 -19.50 -4.20
C ARG A 43 -25.84 -20.18 -5.50
N GLU A 44 -25.41 -19.70 -6.68
CA GLU A 44 -25.65 -20.35 -7.97
C GLU A 44 -24.97 -21.74 -8.03
N ASP A 45 -23.78 -21.88 -7.41
CA ASP A 45 -23.04 -23.14 -7.28
C ASP A 45 -23.60 -24.07 -6.18
N VAL A 46 -24.75 -23.74 -5.60
CA VAL A 46 -25.50 -24.54 -4.60
C VAL A 46 -24.73 -24.76 -3.29
N VAL A 47 -23.87 -23.82 -2.90
CA VAL A 47 -23.25 -23.83 -1.57
C VAL A 47 -24.31 -23.58 -0.50
N PRO A 48 -24.30 -24.31 0.65
CA PRO A 48 -25.26 -24.11 1.72
C PRO A 48 -25.32 -22.68 2.23
N GLU A 49 -26.52 -22.13 2.45
CA GLU A 49 -26.70 -20.71 2.87
C GLU A 49 -25.91 -20.37 4.14
N ALA A 50 -25.73 -21.32 5.07
CA ALA A 50 -24.95 -21.11 6.29
C ALA A 50 -23.45 -20.98 6.07
N GLU A 51 -22.94 -21.40 4.93
CA GLU A 51 -21.51 -21.39 4.58
C GLU A 51 -21.14 -20.23 3.64
N LEU A 52 -22.12 -19.61 2.97
CA LEU A 52 -21.91 -18.60 1.92
C LEU A 52 -21.02 -17.43 2.38
N PHE A 53 -21.24 -16.94 3.60
CA PHE A 53 -20.46 -15.80 4.09
C PHE A 53 -18.98 -16.14 4.26
N ASP A 54 -18.70 -17.27 4.90
CA ASP A 54 -17.32 -17.68 5.18
C ASP A 54 -16.57 -18.07 3.89
N GLU A 55 -17.25 -18.77 2.98
CA GLU A 55 -16.69 -19.13 1.68
C GLU A 55 -16.42 -17.89 0.81
N ALA A 56 -17.35 -16.94 0.75
CA ALA A 56 -17.15 -15.69 0.03
C ALA A 56 -16.02 -14.85 0.63
N ARG A 57 -15.92 -14.79 1.97
CA ARG A 57 -14.86 -14.12 2.69
C ARG A 57 -13.50 -14.76 2.37
N ARG A 58 -13.40 -16.08 2.43
CA ARG A 58 -12.19 -16.83 2.08
C ARG A 58 -11.78 -16.57 0.64
N ALA A 59 -12.70 -16.72 -0.30
CA ALA A 59 -12.43 -16.46 -1.72
C ALA A 59 -11.96 -15.03 -1.97
N LEU A 60 -12.58 -14.01 -1.36
CA LEU A 60 -12.14 -12.62 -1.50
C LEU A 60 -10.77 -12.38 -0.86
N THR A 61 -10.48 -13.00 0.28
CA THR A 61 -9.16 -12.95 0.91
C THR A 61 -8.09 -13.53 -0.01
N TRP A 62 -8.34 -14.65 -0.65
CA TRP A 62 -7.42 -15.26 -1.61
C TRP A 62 -7.19 -14.38 -2.84
N HIS A 63 -8.24 -13.74 -3.38
CA HIS A 63 -8.06 -12.74 -4.45
C HIS A 63 -7.14 -11.60 -4.02
N TYR A 64 -7.30 -11.09 -2.78
CA TYR A 64 -6.46 -10.02 -2.25
C TYR A 64 -5.01 -10.48 -2.03
N GLN A 65 -4.80 -11.64 -1.43
CA GLN A 65 -3.48 -12.24 -1.26
C GLN A 65 -2.80 -12.48 -2.62
N TRP A 66 -3.55 -12.98 -3.59
CA TRP A 66 -3.06 -13.21 -4.96
C TRP A 66 -2.61 -11.90 -5.62
N LEU A 67 -3.40 -10.83 -5.51
CA LEU A 67 -3.04 -9.50 -6.00
C LEU A 67 -1.75 -8.97 -5.37
N ILE A 68 -1.56 -9.21 -4.06
CA ILE A 68 -0.32 -8.82 -3.39
C ILE A 68 0.88 -9.57 -4.00
N VAL A 69 0.77 -10.86 -4.18
CA VAL A 69 1.91 -11.70 -4.64
C VAL A 69 2.16 -11.53 -6.13
N ASN A 70 1.11 -11.42 -6.97
CA ASN A 70 1.23 -11.50 -8.43
C ASN A 70 1.13 -10.14 -9.15
N GLU A 71 0.71 -9.07 -8.46
CA GLU A 71 0.67 -7.72 -9.05
C GLU A 71 1.45 -6.71 -8.22
N PHE A 72 1.13 -6.57 -6.93
CA PHE A 72 1.71 -5.52 -6.09
C PHE A 72 3.21 -5.72 -5.86
N LEU A 73 3.61 -6.90 -5.39
CA LEU A 73 5.03 -7.18 -5.14
C LEU A 73 5.88 -7.12 -6.41
N PRO A 74 5.52 -7.76 -7.54
CA PRO A 74 6.29 -7.63 -8.79
C PRO A 74 6.49 -6.17 -9.22
N THR A 75 5.46 -5.35 -9.08
CA THR A 75 5.53 -3.92 -9.40
C THR A 75 6.43 -3.15 -8.45
N LEU A 76 6.36 -3.47 -7.16
CA LEU A 76 7.03 -2.70 -6.11
C LEU A 76 8.49 -3.10 -5.89
N VAL A 77 8.80 -4.40 -5.93
CA VAL A 77 10.12 -4.94 -5.57
C VAL A 77 10.82 -5.64 -6.73
N GLY A 78 10.12 -5.81 -7.86
CA GLY A 78 10.61 -6.51 -9.05
C GLY A 78 10.35 -8.01 -9.04
N GLN A 79 10.11 -8.58 -10.23
CA GLN A 79 9.75 -9.99 -10.41
C GLN A 79 10.80 -10.96 -9.87
N ALA A 80 12.10 -10.66 -10.06
CA ALA A 80 13.18 -11.55 -9.63
C ALA A 80 13.17 -11.85 -8.12
N LEU A 81 12.86 -10.83 -7.29
CA LEU A 81 12.73 -11.03 -5.85
C LEU A 81 11.50 -11.86 -5.51
N VAL A 82 10.39 -11.63 -6.20
CA VAL A 82 9.16 -12.41 -5.99
C VAL A 82 9.38 -13.89 -6.34
N ASP A 83 10.05 -14.15 -7.46
CA ASP A 83 10.40 -15.53 -7.88
C ASP A 83 11.30 -16.22 -6.84
N GLU A 84 12.29 -15.49 -6.29
CA GLU A 84 13.13 -16.00 -5.19
C GLU A 84 12.28 -16.35 -3.95
N LEU A 85 11.36 -15.46 -3.56
CA LEU A 85 10.51 -15.66 -2.39
C LEU A 85 9.55 -16.85 -2.55
N LEU A 86 8.98 -17.01 -3.74
CA LEU A 86 8.11 -18.15 -4.04
C LEU A 86 8.89 -19.47 -4.05
N ALA A 87 10.12 -19.47 -4.57
CA ALA A 87 10.96 -20.67 -4.66
C ALA A 87 11.61 -21.07 -3.33
N SER A 88 12.01 -20.10 -2.50
CA SER A 88 12.90 -20.33 -1.35
C SER A 88 12.37 -19.78 -0.02
N GLY A 89 11.29 -19.02 -0.06
CA GLY A 89 10.75 -18.30 1.11
C GLY A 89 11.59 -17.10 1.54
N ALA A 90 11.17 -16.47 2.64
CA ALA A 90 11.87 -15.34 3.22
C ALA A 90 13.22 -15.73 3.83
N ARG A 91 14.26 -14.95 3.56
CA ARG A 91 15.61 -15.18 4.05
C ARG A 91 15.87 -14.57 5.42
N TYR A 92 15.34 -13.37 5.66
CA TYR A 92 15.56 -12.58 6.88
C TYR A 92 14.31 -12.51 7.75
N TYR A 93 13.13 -12.47 7.16
CA TYR A 93 11.87 -12.49 7.91
C TYR A 93 11.55 -13.92 8.38
N ARG A 94 12.04 -14.28 9.57
CA ARG A 94 11.91 -15.62 10.18
C ARG A 94 11.35 -15.53 11.60
N PRO A 95 10.06 -15.22 11.78
CA PRO A 95 9.45 -15.21 13.10
C PRO A 95 9.43 -16.63 13.71
N ASP A 96 9.84 -16.75 14.97
CA ASP A 96 9.83 -18.02 15.72
C ASP A 96 8.42 -18.49 16.11
N GLY A 97 7.44 -17.57 16.05
CA GLY A 97 6.02 -17.82 16.34
C GLY A 97 5.13 -17.45 15.16
N GLY A 98 3.95 -16.88 15.48
CA GLY A 98 3.07 -16.33 14.46
C GLY A 98 3.68 -15.13 13.72
N PRO A 99 3.18 -14.78 12.53
CA PRO A 99 3.67 -13.64 11.78
C PRO A 99 3.48 -12.33 12.56
N PHE A 100 4.44 -11.41 12.43
CA PHE A 100 4.39 -10.07 13.03
C PHE A 100 4.91 -9.03 12.03
N ILE A 101 4.66 -7.76 12.30
CA ILE A 101 5.18 -6.65 11.50
C ILE A 101 6.45 -6.09 12.15
N PRO A 102 7.64 -6.26 11.54
CA PRO A 102 8.90 -5.70 12.07
C PRO A 102 8.89 -4.16 12.06
N LEU A 103 9.68 -3.56 12.95
CA LEU A 103 9.81 -2.10 13.01
C LEU A 103 10.46 -1.54 11.74
N GLU A 104 11.42 -2.24 11.15
CA GLU A 104 12.06 -1.87 9.88
C GLU A 104 11.04 -1.74 8.74
N PHE A 105 10.02 -2.58 8.74
CA PHE A 105 8.90 -2.49 7.80
C PHE A 105 7.97 -1.32 8.18
N ALA A 106 7.43 -1.33 9.41
CA ALA A 106 6.36 -0.42 9.83
C ALA A 106 6.82 1.04 9.96
N ASP A 107 8.03 1.25 10.48
CA ASP A 107 8.55 2.57 10.82
C ASP A 107 9.54 3.13 9.78
N ALA A 108 9.91 2.34 8.77
CA ALA A 108 10.78 2.79 7.68
C ALA A 108 10.32 2.31 6.29
N ALA A 109 10.61 1.05 5.92
CA ALA A 109 10.55 0.64 4.52
C ALA A 109 9.16 0.76 3.90
N TYR A 110 8.08 0.40 4.60
CA TYR A 110 6.72 0.49 4.08
C TYR A 110 6.16 1.93 4.07
N ARG A 111 6.88 2.89 4.67
CA ARG A 111 6.56 4.33 4.59
C ARG A 111 7.06 4.99 3.29
N TYR A 112 7.66 4.22 2.38
CA TYR A 112 8.04 4.71 1.04
C TYR A 112 6.86 5.40 0.34
N GLY A 113 5.63 4.92 0.55
CA GLY A 113 4.42 5.45 -0.06
C GLY A 113 4.15 6.92 0.23
N HIS A 114 4.71 7.50 1.30
CA HIS A 114 4.59 8.93 1.59
C HIS A 114 5.18 9.80 0.45
N SER A 115 6.25 9.36 -0.22
CA SER A 115 6.83 10.06 -1.36
C SER A 115 5.96 9.98 -2.62
N GLN A 116 5.15 8.93 -2.76
CA GLN A 116 4.33 8.68 -3.95
C GLN A 116 3.02 9.48 -3.98
N ILE A 117 2.66 10.14 -2.87
CA ILE A 117 1.44 10.95 -2.78
C ILE A 117 1.55 12.18 -3.66
N ARG A 118 0.49 12.45 -4.44
CA ARG A 118 0.34 13.68 -5.22
C ARG A 118 -0.28 14.78 -4.36
N GLN A 119 0.01 16.03 -4.69
CA GLN A 119 -0.64 17.19 -4.05
C GLN A 119 -2.13 17.26 -4.38
N LEU A 120 -2.48 16.95 -5.64
CA LEU A 120 -3.84 17.08 -6.18
C LEU A 120 -4.26 15.81 -6.90
N TYR A 121 -5.56 15.49 -6.79
CA TYR A 121 -6.21 14.38 -7.48
C TYR A 121 -7.49 14.83 -8.17
N GLN A 122 -7.76 14.31 -9.36
CA GLN A 122 -9.06 14.39 -10.02
C GLN A 122 -9.85 13.13 -9.69
N LEU A 123 -11.06 13.28 -9.15
CA LEU A 123 -11.89 12.13 -8.78
C LEU A 123 -12.88 11.72 -9.85
N GLN A 124 -13.25 12.66 -10.73
CA GLN A 124 -14.21 12.48 -11.82
C GLN A 124 -13.59 13.04 -13.11
N ASP A 125 -13.83 12.39 -14.25
CA ASP A 125 -13.36 12.88 -15.53
C ASP A 125 -13.95 14.26 -15.83
N GLY A 126 -13.09 15.24 -16.17
CA GLY A 126 -13.48 16.64 -16.34
C GLY A 126 -13.92 17.37 -15.04
N GLY A 127 -13.87 16.71 -13.89
CA GLY A 127 -14.24 17.29 -12.60
C GLY A 127 -13.12 18.13 -11.98
N PRO A 128 -13.39 18.74 -10.79
CA PRO A 128 -12.42 19.55 -10.10
C PRO A 128 -11.24 18.74 -9.56
N LEU A 129 -10.13 19.43 -9.29
CA LEU A 129 -8.99 18.88 -8.55
C LEU A 129 -9.24 19.03 -7.04
N TYR A 130 -8.93 17.99 -6.29
CA TYR A 130 -9.01 17.93 -4.85
C TYR A 130 -7.61 17.82 -4.25
N SER A 131 -7.34 18.59 -3.21
CA SER A 131 -6.11 18.44 -2.44
C SER A 131 -6.18 17.18 -1.59
N VAL A 132 -5.05 16.45 -1.47
CA VAL A 132 -4.97 15.28 -0.59
C VAL A 132 -5.38 15.65 0.84
N PHE A 133 -5.01 16.84 1.30
CA PHE A 133 -5.47 17.50 2.52
C PHE A 133 -5.84 18.96 2.22
N PRO A 134 -6.96 19.50 2.73
CA PRO A 134 -7.96 18.81 3.58
C PRO A 134 -9.09 18.12 2.82
N ASP A 135 -9.18 18.22 1.47
CA ASP A 135 -10.41 17.92 0.72
C ASP A 135 -10.80 16.43 0.75
N LEU A 136 -9.81 15.53 0.73
CA LEU A 136 -10.03 14.08 0.64
C LEU A 136 -10.03 13.35 1.98
N ILE A 137 -9.82 14.10 3.08
CA ILE A 137 -9.81 13.54 4.43
C ILE A 137 -11.10 13.90 5.17
N GLY A 138 -11.47 13.06 6.13
CA GLY A 138 -12.58 13.26 7.05
C GLY A 138 -13.57 12.11 7.02
N PHE A 139 -14.10 11.80 8.19
CA PHE A 139 -15.14 10.81 8.38
C PHE A 139 -16.49 11.29 7.86
N GLY A 140 -17.39 10.36 7.59
CA GLY A 140 -18.76 10.64 7.23
C GLY A 140 -19.07 10.41 5.74
N PRO A 141 -20.28 10.78 5.31
CA PRO A 141 -20.74 10.50 3.94
C PRO A 141 -19.80 11.02 2.87
N ILE A 142 -19.56 10.18 1.84
CA ILE A 142 -18.62 10.51 0.77
C ILE A 142 -19.03 11.72 -0.07
N GLY A 143 -20.34 11.97 -0.21
CA GLY A 143 -20.87 13.10 -1.00
C GLY A 143 -20.38 13.05 -2.45
N ASP A 144 -19.87 14.19 -2.93
CA ASP A 144 -19.36 14.36 -4.30
C ASP A 144 -17.93 13.82 -4.49
N ARG A 145 -17.27 13.33 -3.42
CA ARG A 145 -15.91 12.77 -3.45
C ARG A 145 -15.85 11.32 -3.95
N ARG A 146 -16.80 10.89 -4.76
CA ARG A 146 -16.80 9.55 -5.37
C ARG A 146 -15.65 9.43 -6.33
N VAL A 147 -14.93 8.29 -6.24
CA VAL A 147 -13.76 8.02 -7.07
C VAL A 147 -14.17 7.26 -8.33
N ASP A 148 -13.89 7.84 -9.51
CA ASP A 148 -13.83 7.09 -10.76
C ASP A 148 -12.47 6.41 -10.84
N TRP A 149 -12.44 5.14 -10.49
CA TRP A 149 -11.22 4.33 -10.46
C TRP A 149 -10.52 4.22 -11.81
N ALA A 150 -11.28 4.38 -12.94
CA ALA A 150 -10.68 4.38 -14.27
C ALA A 150 -9.72 5.57 -14.52
N LEU A 151 -9.69 6.56 -13.64
CA LEU A 151 -8.69 7.64 -13.66
C LEU A 151 -7.38 7.29 -12.94
N LEU A 152 -7.32 6.13 -12.24
CA LEU A 152 -6.15 5.68 -11.49
C LEU A 152 -5.51 4.42 -12.11
N PHE A 153 -6.13 3.85 -13.14
CA PHE A 153 -5.65 2.68 -13.86
C PHE A 153 -5.70 2.92 -15.36
N ASP A 154 -4.80 2.28 -16.10
CA ASP A 154 -4.82 2.31 -17.56
C ASP A 154 -5.97 1.42 -18.09
N VAL A 155 -7.09 2.04 -18.36
CA VAL A 155 -8.29 1.38 -18.88
C VAL A 155 -8.51 1.82 -20.32
N ARG A 156 -8.67 0.84 -21.23
CA ARG A 156 -8.88 1.12 -22.67
C ARG A 156 -10.09 2.05 -22.89
N GLY A 157 -9.88 3.09 -23.66
CA GLY A 157 -10.93 4.07 -23.97
C GLY A 157 -11.19 5.10 -22.85
N ARG A 158 -10.35 5.15 -21.83
CA ARG A 158 -10.39 6.13 -20.75
C ARG A 158 -9.15 7.04 -20.82
N PRO A 159 -9.16 8.20 -20.14
CA PRO A 159 -7.97 9.03 -19.99
C PRO A 159 -6.78 8.25 -19.39
N PRO A 160 -5.53 8.65 -19.66
CA PRO A 160 -4.36 8.06 -19.01
C PRO A 160 -4.45 8.12 -17.49
N ALA A 161 -3.99 7.05 -16.83
CA ALA A 161 -4.00 6.99 -15.37
C ALA A 161 -3.23 8.15 -14.71
N GLN A 162 -3.79 8.68 -13.62
CA GLN A 162 -3.08 9.60 -12.74
C GLN A 162 -2.00 8.84 -11.98
N ARG A 163 -0.78 8.82 -12.52
CA ARG A 163 0.36 8.10 -11.92
C ARG A 163 0.72 8.64 -10.54
N ALA A 164 1.17 7.77 -9.66
CA ALA A 164 1.85 8.16 -8.43
C ALA A 164 3.11 8.99 -8.73
N LYS A 165 3.61 9.72 -7.74
CA LYS A 165 4.95 10.31 -7.84
C LYS A 165 6.01 9.20 -7.75
N PRO A 166 7.23 9.44 -8.27
CA PRO A 166 8.36 8.56 -8.01
C PRO A 166 8.64 8.38 -6.52
N MET A 167 9.23 7.25 -6.14
CA MET A 167 9.80 7.03 -4.82
C MET A 167 11.13 7.80 -4.72
N ASP A 168 11.07 8.97 -4.09
CA ASP A 168 12.22 9.87 -3.92
C ASP A 168 12.17 10.57 -2.54
N GLY A 169 13.14 11.39 -2.24
CA GLY A 169 13.19 12.17 -0.99
C GLY A 169 12.27 13.40 -0.99
N VAL A 170 11.41 13.59 -2.01
CA VAL A 170 10.59 14.80 -2.18
C VAL A 170 9.12 14.50 -1.89
N LEU A 171 8.62 14.97 -0.75
CA LEU A 171 7.21 14.88 -0.39
C LEU A 171 6.43 16.11 -0.91
N PRO A 172 5.12 15.97 -1.22
CA PRO A 172 4.29 17.12 -1.54
C PRO A 172 4.12 18.04 -0.32
N ARG A 173 3.91 19.32 -0.57
CA ARG A 173 3.78 20.34 0.49
C ARG A 173 2.74 19.97 1.56
N SER A 174 1.62 19.38 1.15
CA SER A 174 0.56 18.93 2.08
C SER A 174 1.01 17.88 3.10
N LEU A 175 2.10 17.15 2.84
CA LEU A 175 2.70 16.21 3.80
C LEU A 175 3.86 16.84 4.61
N ILE A 176 4.42 17.94 4.14
CA ILE A 176 5.42 18.72 4.91
C ILE A 176 4.73 19.69 5.87
N GLU A 177 3.53 20.16 5.53
CA GLU A 177 2.71 21.03 6.35
C GLU A 177 1.36 20.36 6.63
N LEU A 178 1.37 19.27 7.39
CA LEU A 178 0.14 18.55 7.76
C LEU A 178 -0.87 19.50 8.43
N PRO A 179 -2.17 19.40 8.10
CA PRO A 179 -3.18 20.26 8.69
C PRO A 179 -3.38 19.95 10.19
N GLN A 180 -3.75 20.95 10.96
CA GLN A 180 -4.02 20.81 12.39
C GLN A 180 -5.13 19.78 12.71
N ALA A 181 -6.02 19.50 11.78
CA ALA A 181 -6.99 18.42 11.91
C ALA A 181 -6.35 17.03 12.09
N ILE A 182 -5.09 16.86 11.63
CA ILE A 182 -4.32 15.61 11.78
C ILE A 182 -3.36 15.71 12.97
N THR A 183 -2.68 16.84 13.13
CA THR A 183 -1.60 17.00 14.12
C THR A 183 -2.08 17.54 15.47
N GLY A 184 -3.32 18.02 15.55
CA GLY A 184 -3.77 18.87 16.64
C GLY A 184 -3.24 20.30 16.51
N ALA A 185 -3.58 21.16 17.48
CA ALA A 185 -3.12 22.55 17.52
C ALA A 185 -1.65 22.61 17.98
N VAL A 186 -0.73 22.27 17.06
CA VAL A 186 0.71 22.31 17.31
C VAL A 186 1.31 23.37 16.38
N ASP A 187 2.01 24.33 16.95
CA ASP A 187 2.65 25.42 16.23
C ASP A 187 4.04 25.03 15.69
N ASP A 188 4.65 23.96 16.21
CA ASP A 188 5.93 23.47 15.74
C ASP A 188 5.81 22.91 14.30
N VAL A 189 6.46 23.59 13.36
CA VAL A 189 6.48 23.23 11.95
C VAL A 189 7.14 21.85 11.75
N ALA A 190 8.17 21.52 12.51
CA ALA A 190 8.81 20.20 12.42
C ALA A 190 7.83 19.09 12.80
N TYR A 191 7.05 19.26 13.84
CA TYR A 191 6.02 18.29 14.24
C TYR A 191 4.90 18.14 13.17
N ARG A 192 4.67 19.15 12.35
CA ARG A 192 3.72 19.09 11.24
C ARG A 192 4.30 18.45 9.97
N SER A 193 5.61 18.26 9.89
CA SER A 193 6.26 17.59 8.76
C SER A 193 6.19 16.08 8.91
N LEU A 194 5.55 15.40 7.94
CA LEU A 194 5.53 13.94 7.92
C LEU A 194 6.93 13.36 7.75
N ALA A 195 7.80 14.02 6.97
CA ALA A 195 9.19 13.61 6.80
C ALA A 195 9.97 13.66 8.11
N ALA A 196 9.83 14.75 8.90
CA ALA A 196 10.45 14.85 10.21
C ALA A 196 9.95 13.74 11.16
N ARG A 197 8.63 13.51 11.16
CA ARG A 197 8.01 12.45 12.00
C ARG A 197 8.47 11.04 11.60
N ASP A 198 8.68 10.76 10.31
CA ASP A 198 9.20 9.47 9.86
C ASP A 198 10.66 9.26 10.28
N LEU A 199 11.49 10.31 10.21
CA LEU A 199 12.87 10.28 10.69
C LEU A 199 12.94 10.11 12.22
N GLU A 200 12.17 10.90 12.97
CA GLU A 200 12.08 10.82 14.45
C GLU A 200 11.56 9.44 14.90
N ARG A 201 10.61 8.87 14.16
CA ARG A 201 10.10 7.53 14.46
C ARG A 201 11.20 6.48 14.35
N GLY A 202 11.97 6.48 13.26
CA GLY A 202 13.08 5.56 13.09
C GLY A 202 14.16 5.72 14.16
N GLN A 203 14.47 6.96 14.55
CA GLN A 203 15.40 7.25 15.62
C GLN A 203 14.86 6.78 16.99
N GLY A 204 13.60 7.08 17.29
CA GLY A 204 12.96 6.72 18.57
C GLY A 204 12.79 5.22 18.77
N THR A 205 12.66 4.45 17.69
CA THR A 205 12.58 2.97 17.73
C THR A 205 13.93 2.29 17.55
N GLY A 206 15.03 3.07 17.40
CA GLY A 206 16.38 2.53 17.30
C GLY A 206 16.64 1.72 16.02
N LEU A 207 16.04 2.11 14.89
CA LEU A 207 16.24 1.41 13.64
C LEU A 207 17.72 1.45 13.18
N PRO A 208 18.21 0.38 12.53
CA PRO A 208 19.52 0.39 11.91
C PRO A 208 19.59 1.43 10.78
N SER A 209 20.80 1.81 10.38
CA SER A 209 21.02 2.60 9.17
C SER A 209 20.72 1.80 7.90
N GLY A 210 20.44 2.50 6.80
CA GLY A 210 20.25 1.86 5.51
C GLY A 210 21.51 1.12 5.03
N GLU A 211 22.70 1.68 5.25
CA GLU A 211 23.97 1.06 4.92
C GLU A 211 24.23 -0.22 5.73
N ALA A 212 23.84 -0.23 7.01
CA ALA A 212 23.93 -1.44 7.85
C ALA A 212 23.01 -2.54 7.32
N VAL A 213 21.80 -2.21 6.92
CA VAL A 213 20.86 -3.18 6.32
C VAL A 213 21.36 -3.63 4.96
N ALA A 214 21.89 -2.74 4.11
CA ALA A 214 22.48 -3.09 2.81
C ALA A 214 23.56 -4.16 2.98
N ARG A 215 24.52 -3.94 3.90
CA ARG A 215 25.56 -4.93 4.22
C ARG A 215 24.98 -6.25 4.72
N LEU A 216 23.94 -6.20 5.55
CA LEU A 216 23.27 -7.40 6.07
C LEU A 216 22.65 -8.23 4.95
N VAL A 217 21.95 -7.58 4.00
CA VAL A 217 21.28 -8.29 2.90
C VAL A 217 22.21 -8.64 1.74
N GLY A 218 23.47 -8.21 1.79
CA GLY A 218 24.49 -8.46 0.77
C GLY A 218 24.37 -7.53 -0.44
N ALA A 219 23.67 -6.40 -0.28
CA ALA A 219 23.58 -5.34 -1.27
C ALA A 219 24.78 -4.39 -1.17
N GLU A 220 25.14 -3.75 -2.30
CA GLU A 220 26.13 -2.67 -2.32
C GLU A 220 25.53 -1.42 -1.71
N PRO A 221 26.07 -0.91 -0.57
CA PRO A 221 25.54 0.32 0.03
C PRO A 221 25.63 1.50 -0.92
N LEU A 222 24.69 2.44 -0.79
CA LEU A 222 24.78 3.73 -1.47
C LEU A 222 26.03 4.46 -1.02
N THR A 223 26.70 5.08 -1.98
CA THR A 223 27.83 5.96 -1.69
C THR A 223 27.34 7.26 -1.05
N GLU A 224 28.24 7.96 -0.36
CA GLU A 224 27.95 9.26 0.22
C GLU A 224 27.41 10.28 -0.81
N ALA A 225 27.94 10.26 -2.03
CA ALA A 225 27.49 11.12 -3.12
C ALA A 225 26.08 10.76 -3.62
N GLU A 226 25.71 9.48 -3.60
CA GLU A 226 24.37 9.02 -3.96
C GLU A 226 23.33 9.37 -2.89
N VAL A 227 23.72 9.34 -1.62
CA VAL A 227 22.85 9.73 -0.50
C VAL A 227 22.69 11.24 -0.41
N ASP A 228 23.76 12.00 -0.64
CA ASP A 228 23.82 13.47 -0.68
C ASP A 228 23.33 14.19 0.60
N LEU A 229 23.60 13.61 1.78
CA LEU A 229 23.18 14.19 3.06
C LEU A 229 24.19 15.15 3.68
N ARG A 230 25.49 15.05 3.35
CA ARG A 230 26.52 15.95 3.90
C ARG A 230 26.30 17.39 3.50
N ALA A 231 25.82 17.64 2.28
CA ALA A 231 25.46 18.97 1.82
C ALA A 231 24.37 19.63 2.71
N HIS A 232 23.63 18.83 3.46
CA HIS A 232 22.58 19.25 4.40
C HIS A 232 23.02 19.19 5.86
N GLY A 233 24.33 18.99 6.13
CA GLY A 233 24.88 18.99 7.49
C GLY A 233 24.64 17.69 8.29
N TRP A 234 24.24 16.60 7.64
CA TRP A 234 24.10 15.30 8.31
C TRP A 234 25.46 14.60 8.35
N GLU A 235 25.84 14.15 9.55
CA GLU A 235 27.03 13.33 9.77
C GLU A 235 26.61 11.93 10.26
N GLY A 236 27.17 10.89 9.63
CA GLY A 236 26.87 9.48 9.95
C GLY A 236 26.14 8.75 8.83
N GLU A 237 25.76 7.52 9.14
CA GLU A 237 25.01 6.66 8.21
C GLU A 237 23.56 7.14 8.05
N THR A 238 22.93 6.75 6.95
CA THR A 238 21.61 7.25 6.52
C THR A 238 20.49 6.60 7.31
N PRO A 239 19.53 7.38 7.87
CA PRO A 239 18.32 6.82 8.45
C PRO A 239 17.59 5.90 7.45
N LEU A 240 17.15 4.72 7.92
CA LEU A 240 16.64 3.65 7.05
C LEU A 240 15.50 4.10 6.13
N TRP A 241 14.56 4.91 6.62
CA TRP A 241 13.47 5.42 5.79
C TRP A 241 13.97 6.26 4.60
N LEU A 242 14.88 7.20 4.85
CA LEU A 242 15.43 8.05 3.80
C LEU A 242 16.33 7.24 2.86
N TYR A 243 17.09 6.28 3.38
CA TYR A 243 17.90 5.38 2.57
C TYR A 243 17.06 4.62 1.55
N VAL A 244 15.95 4.03 1.98
CA VAL A 244 15.02 3.29 1.09
C VAL A 244 14.52 4.16 -0.06
N LEU A 245 14.19 5.43 0.21
CA LEU A 245 13.76 6.37 -0.83
C LEU A 245 14.90 6.77 -1.78
N ARG A 246 16.09 7.03 -1.24
CA ARG A 246 17.27 7.35 -2.04
C ARG A 246 17.71 6.16 -2.89
N GLU A 247 17.70 4.95 -2.32
CA GLU A 247 18.00 3.72 -3.05
C GLU A 247 17.05 3.52 -4.23
N ALA A 248 15.73 3.65 -4.02
CA ALA A 248 14.73 3.57 -5.07
C ALA A 248 14.99 4.59 -6.19
N SER A 249 15.27 5.84 -5.82
CA SER A 249 15.55 6.92 -6.76
C SER A 249 16.83 6.66 -7.56
N VAL A 250 17.93 6.28 -6.91
CA VAL A 250 19.24 6.10 -7.53
C VAL A 250 19.32 4.82 -8.38
N ARG A 251 18.78 3.73 -7.87
CA ARG A 251 18.88 2.41 -8.54
C ARG A 251 17.77 2.16 -9.57
N HIS A 252 16.61 2.79 -9.42
CA HIS A 252 15.40 2.49 -10.21
C HIS A 252 14.61 3.74 -10.63
N GLU A 253 15.21 4.93 -10.60
CA GLU A 253 14.55 6.19 -11.00
C GLU A 253 13.23 6.46 -10.23
N GLY A 254 13.08 5.83 -9.04
CA GLY A 254 11.89 5.92 -8.21
C GLY A 254 10.70 5.05 -8.64
N ASP A 255 10.88 4.19 -9.62
CA ASP A 255 9.81 3.31 -10.14
C ASP A 255 9.49 2.16 -9.19
N ARG A 256 10.50 1.63 -8.52
CA ARG A 256 10.39 0.55 -7.54
C ARG A 256 11.42 0.67 -6.43
N LEU A 257 11.23 -0.09 -5.37
CA LEU A 257 12.19 -0.20 -4.28
C LEU A 257 13.49 -0.85 -4.74
N GLY A 258 14.59 -0.43 -4.13
CA GLY A 258 15.89 -1.06 -4.30
C GLY A 258 16.02 -2.35 -3.47
N GLU A 259 17.25 -2.86 -3.35
CA GLU A 259 17.51 -4.14 -2.70
C GLU A 259 17.18 -4.13 -1.20
N VAL A 260 17.49 -3.04 -0.49
CA VAL A 260 17.18 -2.89 0.94
C VAL A 260 15.67 -2.78 1.16
N GLY A 261 15.06 -1.77 0.54
CA GLY A 261 13.62 -1.54 0.69
C GLY A 261 12.79 -2.70 0.17
N GLY A 262 13.17 -3.24 -1.00
CA GLY A 262 12.50 -4.38 -1.63
C GLY A 262 12.58 -5.64 -0.79
N ARG A 263 13.75 -5.93 -0.21
CA ARG A 263 13.94 -7.11 0.65
C ARG A 263 13.08 -7.03 1.91
N ILE A 264 13.09 -5.89 2.62
CA ILE A 264 12.27 -5.71 3.81
C ILE A 264 10.78 -5.88 3.47
N VAL A 265 10.29 -5.16 2.44
CA VAL A 265 8.86 -5.15 2.10
C VAL A 265 8.43 -6.48 1.50
N GLY A 266 9.20 -7.03 0.56
CA GLY A 266 8.89 -8.28 -0.11
C GLY A 266 8.84 -9.46 0.85
N GLU A 267 9.85 -9.61 1.70
CA GLU A 267 9.91 -10.73 2.65
C GLU A 267 8.81 -10.67 3.71
N VAL A 268 8.47 -9.47 4.21
CA VAL A 268 7.41 -9.34 5.22
C VAL A 268 6.05 -9.64 4.61
N LEU A 269 5.69 -9.02 3.48
CA LEU A 269 4.37 -9.23 2.88
C LEU A 269 4.19 -10.68 2.39
N HIS A 270 5.18 -11.21 1.68
CA HIS A 270 5.15 -12.63 1.29
C HIS A 270 5.13 -13.55 2.51
N GLY A 271 5.98 -13.29 3.50
CA GLY A 271 6.11 -14.13 4.68
C GLY A 271 4.88 -14.15 5.58
N VAL A 272 4.13 -13.02 5.67
CA VAL A 272 2.85 -12.98 6.36
C VAL A 272 1.82 -13.86 5.65
N ILE A 273 1.73 -13.79 4.31
CA ILE A 273 0.80 -14.61 3.53
C ILE A 273 1.21 -16.09 3.58
N ALA A 274 2.48 -16.41 3.38
CA ALA A 274 2.96 -17.79 3.36
C ALA A 274 2.86 -18.49 4.72
N ARG A 275 2.78 -17.74 5.81
CA ARG A 275 2.62 -18.28 7.18
C ARG A 275 1.17 -18.31 7.67
N ASP A 276 0.25 -17.76 6.92
CA ASP A 276 -1.17 -17.90 7.17
C ASP A 276 -1.63 -19.29 6.70
N PRO A 277 -2.02 -20.19 7.61
CA PRO A 277 -2.44 -21.54 7.27
C PRO A 277 -3.72 -21.59 6.41
N GLU A 278 -4.48 -20.50 6.37
CA GLU A 278 -5.70 -20.38 5.55
C GLU A 278 -5.43 -19.63 4.22
N SER A 279 -4.19 -19.21 3.94
CA SER A 279 -3.85 -18.53 2.69
C SER A 279 -3.96 -19.47 1.48
N TYR A 280 -4.14 -18.89 0.29
CA TYR A 280 -4.10 -19.67 -0.94
C TYR A 280 -2.73 -20.32 -1.15
N LEU A 281 -1.63 -19.66 -0.75
CA LEU A 281 -0.27 -20.21 -0.86
C LEU A 281 -0.09 -21.47 -0.02
N ALA A 282 -0.77 -21.57 1.14
CA ALA A 282 -0.68 -22.72 2.03
C ALA A 282 -1.60 -23.87 1.62
N LEU A 283 -2.82 -23.55 1.17
CA LEU A 283 -3.86 -24.54 0.89
C LEU A 283 -3.88 -24.99 -0.58
N GLU A 284 -3.77 -24.05 -1.50
CA GLU A 284 -3.86 -24.26 -2.95
C GLU A 284 -2.89 -23.35 -3.69
N PRO A 285 -1.56 -23.62 -3.69
CA PRO A 285 -0.56 -22.72 -4.28
C PRO A 285 -0.79 -22.39 -5.76
N ASP A 286 -1.43 -23.30 -6.50
CA ASP A 286 -1.78 -23.12 -7.92
C ASP A 286 -3.14 -22.45 -8.14
N TRP A 287 -3.81 -22.01 -7.08
CA TRP A 287 -5.10 -21.32 -7.19
C TRP A 287 -4.99 -20.02 -7.99
N THR A 288 -5.98 -19.76 -8.80
CA THR A 288 -6.10 -18.55 -9.60
C THR A 288 -7.42 -17.82 -9.32
N PRO A 289 -7.44 -16.48 -9.46
CA PRO A 289 -8.64 -15.69 -9.24
C PRO A 289 -9.84 -16.16 -10.07
N THR A 290 -10.99 -16.22 -9.42
CA THR A 290 -12.26 -16.64 -10.03
C THR A 290 -13.17 -15.47 -10.41
N LEU A 291 -12.91 -14.25 -9.89
CA LEU A 291 -13.62 -13.04 -10.29
C LEU A 291 -13.29 -12.67 -11.74
N PRO A 292 -14.21 -11.96 -12.45
CA PRO A 292 -13.97 -11.57 -13.84
C PRO A 292 -12.75 -10.69 -14.01
N SER A 293 -11.92 -10.99 -15.02
CA SER A 293 -10.77 -10.19 -15.42
C SER A 293 -11.02 -9.58 -16.80
N ARG A 294 -10.48 -8.37 -17.05
CA ARG A 294 -10.47 -7.71 -18.36
C ARG A 294 -9.34 -8.19 -19.27
N GLY A 295 -8.33 -8.83 -18.70
CA GLY A 295 -7.14 -9.32 -19.36
C GLY A 295 -6.84 -10.77 -19.07
N PRO A 296 -5.67 -11.28 -19.49
CA PRO A 296 -5.26 -12.65 -19.19
C PRO A 296 -5.05 -12.87 -17.68
N ASP A 297 -4.60 -11.85 -16.98
CA ASP A 297 -4.35 -11.88 -15.54
C ASP A 297 -5.37 -11.02 -14.79
N PHE A 298 -5.78 -11.46 -13.63
CA PHE A 298 -6.60 -10.69 -12.73
C PHE A 298 -5.76 -9.55 -12.11
N ARG A 299 -6.32 -8.34 -12.08
CA ARG A 299 -5.66 -7.12 -11.61
C ARG A 299 -6.52 -6.39 -10.57
N LEU A 300 -5.89 -5.57 -9.75
CA LEU A 300 -6.61 -4.69 -8.81
C LEU A 300 -7.62 -3.80 -9.54
N SER A 301 -7.32 -3.39 -10.76
CA SER A 301 -8.26 -2.66 -11.61
C SER A 301 -9.55 -3.44 -11.89
N ASP A 302 -9.52 -4.77 -11.95
CA ASP A 302 -10.72 -5.60 -12.19
C ASP A 302 -11.64 -5.58 -10.98
N LEU A 303 -11.07 -5.45 -9.78
CA LEU A 303 -11.83 -5.31 -8.54
C LEU A 303 -12.41 -3.89 -8.37
N LEU A 304 -11.62 -2.86 -8.69
CA LEU A 304 -11.96 -1.47 -8.38
C LEU A 304 -12.74 -0.75 -9.49
N VAL A 305 -12.42 -0.99 -10.75
CA VAL A 305 -13.13 -0.38 -11.88
C VAL A 305 -14.38 -1.19 -12.19
N PRO A 306 -15.60 -0.60 -12.20
CA PRO A 306 -16.81 -1.33 -12.58
C PRO A 306 -16.68 -1.93 -13.99
N ALA A 307 -17.25 -3.11 -14.19
CA ALA A 307 -17.56 -3.58 -15.56
C ALA A 307 -18.52 -2.56 -16.19
N VAL A 308 -18.21 -2.14 -17.41
CA VAL A 308 -19.09 -1.25 -18.19
C VAL A 308 -20.28 -2.05 -18.70
#